data_57056a414f3b9b259608b1ea47572ad8
#
_entry.id   57056a414f3b9b259608b1ea47572ad8
#
_cell.length_a   1.000
_cell.length_b   1.000
_cell.length_c   1.000
_cell.angle_alpha   90.00
_cell.angle_beta   90.00
_cell.angle_gamma   90.00
#
_symmetry.space_group_name_H-M   'P 1'
#
loop_
_entity.id
_entity.type
_entity.pdbx_description
1 polymer ?
#
loop_
_entity_poly.entity_id
_entity_poly.type
_entity_poly.pdbx_seq_one_letter_code
_entity_poly.pdbx_strand_id
1 'polypeptide(L)'
;MELETLHRRAVEHWAARVAAVKDDQWGDPTPCTEWSVRDLVNHVVGEELWTAPLLGGRTIAEVGSQFDGDVLGADPLESARTASAEAAAVVDGIVPGGGRVHLSYGDEDMGEYVRQLCADHLIHGWDLAAATGGDTVMDPELVAEVGAWFAGREALYRGAGVLGPRASGAGDPASDLLAGFGRASDWGPNHAALAGFSAAFGSGDVDAIMARMTQDCVFESTGPAPDGQRHEGQVAVRAVWEELFGNTQDPKFTDEDTFLSGDRALVRWRFTWTNDDGSEGHVRGVDVLRLRDGLVSEKLSYVKG
;
A
#
# COMPACT_ATOMS: atom_id res chain seq x y z
N MET A 1 -24.39 13.87 -9.40
CA MET A 1 -23.49 14.51 -10.43
C MET A 1 -23.65 13.74 -11.73
N GLU A 2 -23.55 14.41 -12.92
CA GLU A 2 -23.49 13.68 -14.18
C GLU A 2 -22.18 12.86 -14.24
N LEU A 3 -22.24 11.68 -14.83
CA LEU A 3 -21.17 10.69 -14.74
C LEU A 3 -19.86 11.16 -15.40
N GLU A 4 -19.95 11.87 -16.53
CA GLU A 4 -18.82 12.43 -17.25
C GLU A 4 -18.11 13.51 -16.39
N THR A 5 -18.90 14.29 -15.66
CA THR A 5 -18.35 15.30 -14.73
C THR A 5 -17.66 14.63 -13.53
N LEU A 6 -18.27 13.55 -13.01
CA LEU A 6 -17.66 12.75 -11.94
C LEU A 6 -16.30 12.19 -12.38
N HIS A 7 -16.26 11.56 -13.56
CA HIS A 7 -15.05 10.98 -14.11
C HIS A 7 -13.96 12.04 -14.35
N ARG A 8 -14.31 13.16 -14.99
CA ARG A 8 -13.34 14.25 -15.25
C ARG A 8 -12.71 14.76 -13.95
N ARG A 9 -13.51 15.00 -12.91
CA ARG A 9 -13.00 15.44 -11.60
C ARG A 9 -12.12 14.38 -10.93
N ALA A 10 -12.46 13.09 -11.08
CA ALA A 10 -11.64 11.99 -10.56
C ALA A 10 -10.30 11.92 -11.29
N VAL A 11 -10.29 12.06 -12.62
CA VAL A 11 -9.05 12.17 -13.42
C VAL A 11 -8.22 13.39 -13.03
N GLU A 12 -8.83 14.56 -12.84
CA GLU A 12 -8.12 15.77 -12.37
C GLU A 12 -7.50 15.57 -11.00
N HIS A 13 -8.22 14.89 -10.08
CA HIS A 13 -7.72 14.53 -8.76
C HIS A 13 -6.49 13.63 -8.85
N TRP A 14 -6.53 12.60 -9.69
CA TRP A 14 -5.42 11.69 -9.97
C TRP A 14 -4.23 12.41 -10.62
N ALA A 15 -4.45 13.08 -11.75
CA ALA A 15 -3.43 13.75 -12.53
C ALA A 15 -2.63 14.79 -11.72
N ALA A 16 -3.28 15.51 -10.81
CA ALA A 16 -2.61 16.46 -9.92
C ALA A 16 -1.61 15.77 -8.98
N ARG A 17 -1.91 14.54 -8.51
CA ARG A 17 -1.01 13.78 -7.65
C ARG A 17 0.15 13.18 -8.42
N VAL A 18 -0.11 12.65 -9.63
CA VAL A 18 0.96 12.16 -10.51
C VAL A 18 1.94 13.28 -10.87
N ALA A 19 1.43 14.46 -11.23
CA ALA A 19 2.28 15.61 -11.55
C ALA A 19 3.15 16.11 -10.37
N ALA A 20 2.82 15.75 -9.14
CA ALA A 20 3.57 16.11 -7.94
C ALA A 20 4.66 15.09 -7.56
N VAL A 21 4.74 13.93 -8.23
CA VAL A 21 5.77 12.90 -7.98
C VAL A 21 7.13 13.42 -8.40
N LYS A 22 8.12 13.31 -7.50
CA LYS A 22 9.51 13.71 -7.76
C LYS A 22 10.31 12.55 -8.36
N ASP A 23 11.42 12.89 -9.02
CA ASP A 23 12.26 11.91 -9.71
C ASP A 23 12.78 10.79 -8.79
N ASP A 24 13.02 11.07 -7.52
CA ASP A 24 13.54 10.14 -6.51
C ASP A 24 12.45 9.32 -5.81
N GLN A 25 11.16 9.57 -6.08
CA GLN A 25 10.03 8.93 -5.38
C GLN A 25 9.41 7.74 -6.15
N TRP A 26 9.80 7.49 -7.39
CA TRP A 26 9.21 6.42 -8.20
C TRP A 26 9.38 5.00 -7.62
N GLY A 27 10.40 4.80 -6.80
CA GLY A 27 10.64 3.54 -6.09
C GLY A 27 10.02 3.46 -4.71
N ASP A 28 9.37 4.52 -4.23
CA ASP A 28 8.81 4.57 -2.88
C ASP A 28 7.67 3.56 -2.73
N PRO A 29 7.52 2.95 -1.56
CA PRO A 29 6.44 2.03 -1.27
C PRO A 29 5.10 2.77 -1.11
N THR A 30 4.00 2.08 -1.44
CA THR A 30 2.64 2.62 -1.38
C THR A 30 1.76 1.87 -0.38
N PRO A 31 0.54 2.37 -0.08
CA PRO A 31 -0.46 1.61 0.67
C PRO A 31 -0.87 0.28 0.02
N CYS A 32 -0.63 0.11 -1.28
CA CYS A 32 -0.73 -1.16 -1.98
C CYS A 32 0.58 -1.93 -1.77
N THR A 33 0.62 -2.82 -0.79
CA THR A 33 1.84 -3.38 -0.17
C THR A 33 2.85 -4.02 -1.13
N GLU A 34 2.42 -4.44 -2.32
CA GLU A 34 3.29 -5.06 -3.34
C GLU A 34 3.70 -4.07 -4.45
N TRP A 35 3.26 -2.80 -4.39
CA TRP A 35 3.47 -1.81 -5.43
C TRP A 35 4.32 -0.64 -4.96
N SER A 36 5.34 -0.33 -5.75
CA SER A 36 6.01 0.98 -5.70
C SER A 36 5.11 2.08 -6.28
N VAL A 37 5.50 3.34 -6.12
CA VAL A 37 4.85 4.47 -6.80
C VAL A 37 4.78 4.24 -8.31
N ARG A 38 5.85 3.71 -8.94
CA ARG A 38 5.86 3.40 -10.37
C ARG A 38 4.82 2.33 -10.72
N ASP A 39 4.74 1.26 -9.94
CA ASP A 39 3.78 0.18 -10.18
C ASP A 39 2.33 0.67 -10.05
N LEU A 40 2.06 1.51 -9.04
CA LEU A 40 0.76 2.14 -8.84
C LEU A 40 0.35 3.02 -10.02
N VAL A 41 1.27 3.89 -10.49
CA VAL A 41 1.00 4.74 -11.65
C VAL A 41 0.85 3.91 -12.92
N ASN A 42 1.67 2.86 -13.09
CA ASN A 42 1.55 1.94 -14.22
C ASN A 42 0.19 1.22 -14.26
N HIS A 43 -0.32 0.81 -13.10
CA HIS A 43 -1.64 0.21 -12.99
C HIS A 43 -2.75 1.15 -13.47
N VAL A 44 -2.81 2.37 -12.93
CA VAL A 44 -3.89 3.31 -13.28
C VAL A 44 -3.80 3.75 -14.74
N VAL A 45 -2.59 3.97 -15.26
CA VAL A 45 -2.40 4.26 -16.70
C VAL A 45 -2.85 3.07 -17.56
N GLY A 46 -2.57 1.85 -17.11
CA GLY A 46 -3.10 0.64 -17.77
C GLY A 46 -4.62 0.66 -17.87
N GLU A 47 -5.33 0.92 -16.74
CA GLU A 47 -6.80 1.02 -16.72
C GLU A 47 -7.32 2.16 -17.62
N GLU A 48 -6.63 3.30 -17.68
CA GLU A 48 -6.97 4.39 -18.59
C GLU A 48 -6.83 3.98 -20.06
N LEU A 49 -5.79 3.24 -20.43
CA LEU A 49 -5.58 2.72 -21.79
C LEU A 49 -6.65 1.69 -22.20
N TRP A 50 -7.18 0.90 -21.26
CA TRP A 50 -8.29 -0.01 -21.49
C TRP A 50 -9.63 0.72 -21.75
N THR A 51 -9.77 1.98 -21.34
CA THR A 51 -11.04 2.75 -21.43
C THR A 51 -11.53 2.85 -22.86
N ALA A 52 -10.71 3.25 -23.81
CA ALA A 52 -11.12 3.45 -25.21
C ALA A 52 -11.59 2.15 -25.89
N PRO A 53 -10.82 1.03 -25.86
CA PRO A 53 -11.29 -0.20 -26.48
C PRO A 53 -12.55 -0.77 -25.82
N LEU A 54 -12.69 -0.73 -24.48
CA LEU A 54 -13.85 -1.31 -23.80
C LEU A 54 -15.11 -0.48 -24.04
N LEU A 55 -15.05 0.84 -23.92
CA LEU A 55 -16.18 1.72 -24.27
C LEU A 55 -16.50 1.68 -25.77
N GLY A 56 -15.52 1.36 -26.62
CA GLY A 56 -15.72 1.09 -28.06
C GLY A 56 -16.32 -0.27 -28.37
N GLY A 57 -16.66 -1.10 -27.35
CA GLY A 57 -17.33 -2.40 -27.51
C GLY A 57 -16.40 -3.57 -27.80
N ARG A 58 -15.08 -3.41 -27.63
CA ARG A 58 -14.13 -4.55 -27.72
C ARG A 58 -14.19 -5.39 -26.44
N THR A 59 -14.02 -6.68 -26.60
CA THR A 59 -13.86 -7.62 -25.47
C THR A 59 -12.43 -7.63 -24.97
N ILE A 60 -12.22 -8.11 -23.73
CA ILE A 60 -10.88 -8.34 -23.16
C ILE A 60 -10.03 -9.23 -24.09
N ALA A 61 -10.65 -10.29 -24.63
CA ALA A 61 -9.94 -11.23 -25.54
C ALA A 61 -9.49 -10.56 -26.85
N GLU A 62 -10.24 -9.58 -27.38
CA GLU A 62 -9.88 -8.85 -28.59
C GLU A 62 -8.79 -7.80 -28.37
N VAL A 63 -8.69 -7.25 -27.15
CA VAL A 63 -7.59 -6.35 -26.77
C VAL A 63 -6.34 -7.19 -26.49
N GLY A 64 -6.50 -8.35 -25.84
CA GLY A 64 -5.41 -9.25 -25.50
C GLY A 64 -4.39 -8.61 -24.58
N SER A 65 -3.11 -8.80 -24.86
CA SER A 65 -1.97 -8.33 -24.06
C SER A 65 -1.44 -6.94 -24.48
N GLN A 66 -2.26 -6.13 -25.16
CA GLN A 66 -1.81 -4.86 -25.73
C GLN A 66 -1.25 -3.89 -24.67
N PHE A 67 -1.80 -3.94 -23.46
CA PHE A 67 -1.44 -3.04 -22.35
C PHE A 67 -0.78 -3.78 -21.17
N ASP A 68 -0.23 -4.98 -21.42
CA ASP A 68 0.49 -5.72 -20.39
C ASP A 68 1.90 -5.15 -20.17
N GLY A 69 2.39 -5.25 -18.95
CA GLY A 69 3.75 -4.87 -18.58
C GLY A 69 3.92 -3.36 -18.31
N ASP A 70 5.08 -2.82 -18.68
CA ASP A 70 5.40 -1.40 -18.45
C ASP A 70 4.80 -0.52 -19.55
N VAL A 71 3.73 0.20 -19.21
CA VAL A 71 3.06 1.15 -20.11
C VAL A 71 3.55 2.59 -19.91
N LEU A 72 4.41 2.83 -18.93
CA LEU A 72 4.94 4.18 -18.63
C LEU A 72 6.17 4.54 -19.48
N GLY A 73 6.97 3.53 -19.84
CA GLY A 73 8.19 3.76 -20.64
C GLY A 73 9.20 4.68 -19.95
N ALA A 74 9.88 5.51 -20.73
CA ALA A 74 10.95 6.38 -20.26
C ALA A 74 10.47 7.69 -19.62
N ASP A 75 9.25 8.14 -19.92
CA ASP A 75 8.65 9.36 -19.37
C ASP A 75 7.29 9.06 -18.73
N PRO A 76 7.29 8.62 -17.46
CA PRO A 76 6.07 8.24 -16.75
C PRO A 76 5.05 9.37 -16.62
N LEU A 77 5.51 10.61 -16.45
CA LEU A 77 4.62 11.77 -16.31
C LEU A 77 3.88 12.08 -17.60
N GLU A 78 4.58 12.05 -18.74
CA GLU A 78 3.97 12.28 -20.05
C GLU A 78 3.03 11.14 -20.44
N SER A 79 3.39 9.88 -20.15
CA SER A 79 2.53 8.72 -20.39
C SER A 79 1.24 8.81 -19.61
N ALA A 80 1.30 9.10 -18.31
CA ALA A 80 0.12 9.28 -17.47
C ALA A 80 -0.74 10.46 -17.93
N ARG A 81 -0.13 11.61 -18.23
CA ARG A 81 -0.86 12.79 -18.72
C ARG A 81 -1.63 12.50 -20.02
N THR A 82 -1.00 11.76 -20.94
CA THR A 82 -1.61 11.43 -22.23
C THR A 82 -2.76 10.45 -22.04
N ALA A 83 -2.57 9.37 -21.28
CA ALA A 83 -3.59 8.36 -21.02
C ALA A 83 -4.81 8.96 -20.32
N SER A 84 -4.61 9.79 -19.28
CA SER A 84 -5.67 10.50 -18.57
C SER A 84 -6.49 11.40 -19.48
N ALA A 85 -5.83 12.15 -20.36
CA ALA A 85 -6.51 13.05 -21.32
C ALA A 85 -7.33 12.25 -22.35
N GLU A 86 -6.80 11.14 -22.85
CA GLU A 86 -7.48 10.27 -23.82
C GLU A 86 -8.70 9.57 -23.18
N ALA A 87 -8.53 9.02 -21.98
CA ALA A 87 -9.63 8.37 -21.23
C ALA A 87 -10.77 9.35 -20.96
N ALA A 88 -10.47 10.56 -20.49
CA ALA A 88 -11.48 11.60 -20.25
C ALA A 88 -12.23 11.96 -21.54
N ALA A 89 -11.53 12.15 -22.65
CA ALA A 89 -12.16 12.49 -23.94
C ALA A 89 -13.08 11.36 -24.45
N VAL A 90 -12.69 10.10 -24.24
CA VAL A 90 -13.49 8.94 -24.63
C VAL A 90 -14.77 8.84 -23.79
N VAL A 91 -14.66 9.00 -22.47
CA VAL A 91 -15.81 8.99 -21.55
C VAL A 91 -16.80 10.10 -21.91
N ASP A 92 -16.31 11.34 -22.12
CA ASP A 92 -17.14 12.48 -22.51
C ASP A 92 -17.88 12.27 -23.84
N GLY A 93 -17.25 11.57 -24.79
CA GLY A 93 -17.83 11.36 -26.12
C GLY A 93 -18.81 10.17 -26.22
N ILE A 94 -18.61 9.11 -25.43
CA ILE A 94 -19.34 7.86 -25.59
C ILE A 94 -20.42 7.64 -24.52
N VAL A 95 -20.10 7.90 -23.26
CA VAL A 95 -20.97 7.55 -22.13
C VAL A 95 -22.35 8.19 -22.17
N PRO A 96 -22.54 9.44 -22.62
CA PRO A 96 -23.89 10.01 -22.76
C PRO A 96 -24.86 9.22 -23.66
N GLY A 97 -24.31 8.42 -24.58
CA GLY A 97 -25.07 7.54 -25.47
C GLY A 97 -25.55 6.25 -24.81
N GLY A 98 -25.01 5.91 -23.66
CA GLY A 98 -25.26 4.63 -22.98
C GLY A 98 -24.72 3.43 -23.76
N GLY A 99 -24.72 2.26 -23.14
CA GLY A 99 -24.28 1.02 -23.78
C GLY A 99 -23.78 -0.02 -22.78
N ARG A 100 -23.13 -1.05 -23.30
CA ARG A 100 -22.56 -2.12 -22.51
C ARG A 100 -21.06 -2.25 -22.77
N VAL A 101 -20.34 -2.74 -21.78
CA VAL A 101 -18.92 -3.09 -21.84
C VAL A 101 -18.76 -4.57 -21.54
N HIS A 102 -17.70 -5.19 -22.11
CA HIS A 102 -17.38 -6.61 -21.94
C HIS A 102 -16.20 -6.75 -21.00
N LEU A 103 -16.47 -6.89 -19.69
CA LEU A 103 -15.47 -7.02 -18.66
C LEU A 103 -15.08 -8.49 -18.39
N SER A 104 -14.02 -8.73 -17.66
CA SER A 104 -13.50 -10.08 -17.38
C SER A 104 -14.49 -10.98 -16.61
N TYR A 105 -15.43 -10.37 -15.88
CA TYR A 105 -16.46 -11.08 -15.11
C TYR A 105 -17.85 -11.05 -15.74
N GLY A 106 -17.99 -10.45 -16.92
CA GLY A 106 -19.24 -10.41 -17.68
C GLY A 106 -19.54 -9.05 -18.29
N ASP A 107 -20.73 -8.98 -18.92
CA ASP A 107 -21.22 -7.75 -19.55
C ASP A 107 -21.83 -6.81 -18.51
N GLU A 108 -21.40 -5.56 -18.51
CA GLU A 108 -21.87 -4.51 -17.61
C GLU A 108 -22.37 -3.28 -18.36
N ASP A 109 -23.08 -2.41 -17.64
CA ASP A 109 -23.44 -1.07 -18.13
C ASP A 109 -22.18 -0.19 -18.20
N MET A 110 -22.05 0.65 -19.23
CA MET A 110 -20.92 1.57 -19.38
C MET A 110 -20.76 2.48 -18.15
N GLY A 111 -21.89 2.91 -17.56
CA GLY A 111 -21.85 3.73 -16.35
C GLY A 111 -21.28 3.00 -15.14
N GLU A 112 -21.45 1.69 -15.03
CA GLU A 112 -20.81 0.89 -13.98
C GLU A 112 -19.29 0.87 -14.14
N TYR A 113 -18.81 0.61 -15.36
CA TYR A 113 -17.37 0.62 -15.65
C TYR A 113 -16.72 1.99 -15.35
N VAL A 114 -17.37 3.09 -15.79
CA VAL A 114 -16.85 4.44 -15.51
C VAL A 114 -16.83 4.76 -14.02
N ARG A 115 -17.77 4.23 -13.21
CA ARG A 115 -17.71 4.38 -11.74
C ARG A 115 -16.54 3.60 -11.11
N GLN A 116 -16.17 2.46 -11.67
CA GLN A 116 -14.96 1.74 -11.26
C GLN A 116 -13.71 2.60 -11.52
N LEU A 117 -13.59 3.19 -12.71
CA LEU A 117 -12.51 4.14 -13.04
C LEU A 117 -12.48 5.35 -12.08
N CYS A 118 -13.64 5.92 -11.74
CA CYS A 118 -13.71 7.02 -10.77
C CYS A 118 -13.19 6.59 -9.40
N ALA A 119 -13.51 5.38 -8.95
CA ALA A 119 -13.02 4.84 -7.69
C ALA A 119 -11.50 4.62 -7.73
N ASP A 120 -10.97 4.06 -8.81
CA ASP A 120 -9.54 3.85 -8.99
C ASP A 120 -8.77 5.18 -8.96
N HIS A 121 -9.20 6.17 -9.73
CA HIS A 121 -8.57 7.50 -9.71
C HIS A 121 -8.60 8.16 -8.33
N LEU A 122 -9.73 8.03 -7.60
CA LEU A 122 -9.89 8.67 -6.29
C LEU A 122 -9.03 7.98 -5.22
N ILE A 123 -9.09 6.64 -5.14
CA ILE A 123 -8.40 5.86 -4.12
C ILE A 123 -6.89 5.82 -4.40
N HIS A 124 -6.48 5.55 -5.63
CA HIS A 124 -5.07 5.52 -5.99
C HIS A 124 -4.43 6.91 -6.04
N GLY A 125 -5.22 7.96 -6.28
CA GLY A 125 -4.77 9.34 -6.07
C GLY A 125 -4.41 9.60 -4.61
N TRP A 126 -5.21 9.10 -3.68
CA TRP A 126 -4.88 9.16 -2.25
C TRP A 126 -3.68 8.28 -1.90
N ASP A 127 -3.62 7.04 -2.41
CA ASP A 127 -2.47 6.13 -2.21
C ASP A 127 -1.16 6.80 -2.63
N LEU A 128 -1.15 7.45 -3.80
CA LEU A 128 0.01 8.15 -4.34
C LEU A 128 0.42 9.34 -3.46
N ALA A 129 -0.54 10.16 -3.05
CA ALA A 129 -0.28 11.29 -2.16
C ALA A 129 0.29 10.83 -0.80
N ALA A 130 -0.29 9.78 -0.22
CA ALA A 130 0.20 9.20 1.03
C ALA A 130 1.63 8.65 0.91
N ALA A 131 1.95 8.00 -0.22
CA ALA A 131 3.29 7.46 -0.50
C ALA A 131 4.35 8.56 -0.65
N THR A 132 4.01 9.65 -1.34
CA THR A 132 4.95 10.72 -1.69
C THR A 132 4.99 11.89 -0.69
N GLY A 133 4.17 11.83 0.37
CA GLY A 133 4.00 12.94 1.32
C GLY A 133 3.30 14.15 0.71
N GLY A 134 2.44 13.92 -0.29
CA GLY A 134 1.65 14.93 -0.99
C GLY A 134 0.32 15.25 -0.29
N ASP A 135 -0.58 15.94 -1.02
CA ASP A 135 -1.89 16.32 -0.53
C ASP A 135 -2.87 15.12 -0.52
N THR A 136 -3.16 14.60 0.65
CA THR A 136 -4.10 13.49 0.89
C THR A 136 -5.56 13.92 1.00
N VAL A 137 -5.87 15.21 0.86
CA VAL A 137 -7.25 15.70 0.93
C VAL A 137 -8.02 15.21 -0.31
N MET A 138 -9.10 14.50 -0.07
CA MET A 138 -10.02 14.02 -1.10
C MET A 138 -11.16 15.00 -1.29
N ASP A 139 -11.60 15.20 -2.54
CA ASP A 139 -12.77 16.02 -2.84
C ASP A 139 -14.03 15.44 -2.19
N PRO A 140 -14.74 16.18 -1.32
CA PRO A 140 -15.88 15.64 -0.57
C PRO A 140 -17.06 15.19 -1.47
N GLU A 141 -17.25 15.80 -2.64
CA GLU A 141 -18.31 15.39 -3.57
C GLU A 141 -17.93 14.09 -4.29
N LEU A 142 -16.65 13.92 -4.68
CA LEU A 142 -16.16 12.64 -5.20
C LEU A 142 -16.30 11.52 -4.14
N VAL A 143 -15.90 11.79 -2.90
CA VAL A 143 -16.04 10.84 -1.79
C VAL A 143 -17.51 10.43 -1.60
N ALA A 144 -18.44 11.38 -1.65
CA ALA A 144 -19.85 11.08 -1.47
C ALA A 144 -20.42 10.23 -2.63
N GLU A 145 -20.11 10.58 -3.88
CA GLU A 145 -20.61 9.87 -5.07
C GLU A 145 -20.02 8.44 -5.18
N VAL A 146 -18.69 8.32 -5.03
CA VAL A 146 -18.00 7.02 -5.05
C VAL A 146 -18.43 6.17 -3.86
N GLY A 147 -18.56 6.75 -2.67
CA GLY A 147 -18.99 6.06 -1.46
C GLY A 147 -20.42 5.51 -1.58
N ALA A 148 -21.34 6.30 -2.13
CA ALA A 148 -22.72 5.88 -2.34
C ALA A 148 -22.83 4.70 -3.34
N TRP A 149 -22.07 4.75 -4.44
CA TRP A 149 -21.97 3.64 -5.39
C TRP A 149 -21.31 2.41 -4.76
N PHE A 150 -20.18 2.60 -4.09
CA PHE A 150 -19.39 1.52 -3.51
C PHE A 150 -20.13 0.76 -2.40
N ALA A 151 -20.95 1.43 -1.60
CA ALA A 151 -21.76 0.79 -0.55
C ALA A 151 -22.62 -0.36 -1.07
N GLY A 152 -23.08 -0.27 -2.32
CA GLY A 152 -23.83 -1.36 -2.99
C GLY A 152 -22.94 -2.46 -3.58
N ARG A 153 -21.63 -2.27 -3.65
CA ARG A 153 -20.66 -3.16 -4.33
C ARG A 153 -19.63 -3.79 -3.39
N GLU A 154 -19.38 -3.22 -2.23
CA GLU A 154 -18.34 -3.65 -1.30
C GLU A 154 -18.40 -5.16 -1.00
N ALA A 155 -19.60 -5.67 -0.68
CA ALA A 155 -19.77 -7.09 -0.36
C ALA A 155 -19.46 -8.00 -1.55
N LEU A 156 -19.83 -7.57 -2.77
CA LEU A 156 -19.54 -8.30 -4.00
C LEU A 156 -18.05 -8.37 -4.29
N TYR A 157 -17.35 -7.23 -4.28
CA TYR A 157 -15.93 -7.16 -4.58
C TYR A 157 -15.08 -7.88 -3.54
N ARG A 158 -15.46 -7.80 -2.28
CA ARG A 158 -14.79 -8.54 -1.21
C ARG A 158 -15.02 -10.04 -1.32
N GLY A 159 -16.25 -10.47 -1.64
CA GLY A 159 -16.58 -11.88 -1.88
C GLY A 159 -15.88 -12.47 -3.10
N ALA A 160 -15.60 -11.66 -4.12
CA ALA A 160 -14.84 -12.04 -5.31
C ALA A 160 -13.30 -12.00 -5.11
N GLY A 161 -12.82 -11.57 -3.94
CA GLY A 161 -11.38 -11.48 -3.63
C GLY A 161 -10.68 -10.28 -4.31
N VAL A 162 -11.44 -9.34 -4.88
CA VAL A 162 -10.90 -8.11 -5.49
C VAL A 162 -10.38 -7.16 -4.42
N LEU A 163 -11.01 -7.16 -3.24
CA LEU A 163 -10.62 -6.33 -2.11
C LEU A 163 -10.18 -7.19 -0.91
N GLY A 164 -9.10 -6.76 -0.25
CA GLY A 164 -8.65 -7.29 1.01
C GLY A 164 -9.61 -6.95 2.19
N PRO A 165 -9.28 -7.33 3.43
CA PRO A 165 -10.07 -6.98 4.61
C PRO A 165 -10.30 -5.48 4.73
N ARG A 166 -11.48 -5.08 5.27
CA ARG A 166 -11.76 -3.68 5.56
C ARG A 166 -10.82 -3.19 6.66
N ALA A 167 -10.19 -2.03 6.46
CA ALA A 167 -9.41 -1.37 7.49
C ALA A 167 -10.32 -0.66 8.53
N SER A 168 -9.73 -0.17 9.62
CA SER A 168 -10.45 0.67 10.58
C SER A 168 -10.69 2.07 10.01
N GLY A 169 -11.93 2.54 10.03
CA GLY A 169 -12.29 3.90 9.65
C GLY A 169 -12.17 4.85 10.86
N ALA A 170 -11.95 6.13 10.59
CA ALA A 170 -11.88 7.18 11.61
C ALA A 170 -13.25 7.87 11.86
N GLY A 171 -14.32 7.43 11.19
CA GLY A 171 -15.68 7.93 11.38
C GLY A 171 -16.02 9.19 10.59
N ASP A 172 -15.17 9.57 9.63
CA ASP A 172 -15.48 10.57 8.60
C ASP A 172 -15.65 9.88 7.22
N PRO A 173 -16.38 10.49 6.28
CA PRO A 173 -16.71 9.83 5.00
C PRO A 173 -15.49 9.41 4.17
N ALA A 174 -14.40 10.20 4.19
CA ALA A 174 -13.19 9.88 3.42
C ALA A 174 -12.46 8.69 4.01
N SER A 175 -12.22 8.69 5.32
CA SER A 175 -11.56 7.56 5.98
C SER A 175 -12.41 6.28 5.98
N ASP A 176 -13.74 6.41 6.03
CA ASP A 176 -14.63 5.24 5.92
C ASP A 176 -14.63 4.66 4.51
N LEU A 177 -14.55 5.50 3.47
CA LEU A 177 -14.38 5.05 2.09
C LEU A 177 -13.03 4.34 1.90
N LEU A 178 -11.93 4.96 2.34
CA LEU A 178 -10.58 4.36 2.33
C LEU A 178 -10.56 3.02 3.05
N ALA A 179 -11.15 2.94 4.25
CA ALA A 179 -11.26 1.70 5.00
C ALA A 179 -12.02 0.61 4.22
N GLY A 180 -13.07 0.98 3.48
CA GLY A 180 -13.80 0.11 2.59
C GLY A 180 -12.91 -0.51 1.51
N PHE A 181 -11.98 0.25 0.96
CA PHE A 181 -10.95 -0.21 0.02
C PHE A 181 -9.72 -0.84 0.71
N GLY A 182 -9.77 -1.06 2.02
CA GLY A 182 -8.68 -1.70 2.78
C GLY A 182 -7.52 -0.77 3.13
N ARG A 183 -7.69 0.56 3.05
CA ARG A 183 -6.68 1.56 3.37
C ARG A 183 -6.86 2.10 4.78
N ALA A 184 -5.78 2.11 5.56
CA ALA A 184 -5.72 2.87 6.81
C ALA A 184 -5.48 4.35 6.48
N SER A 185 -6.38 5.24 6.91
CA SER A 185 -6.31 6.66 6.56
C SER A 185 -5.13 7.42 7.18
N ASP A 186 -4.45 6.82 8.14
CA ASP A 186 -3.22 7.31 8.77
C ASP A 186 -1.96 6.71 8.15
N TRP A 187 -2.06 5.93 7.08
CA TRP A 187 -0.92 5.35 6.40
C TRP A 187 0.04 6.44 5.89
N GLY A 188 1.33 6.22 6.07
CA GLY A 188 2.40 7.07 5.59
C GLY A 188 3.70 6.28 5.43
N PRO A 189 4.81 6.92 5.00
CA PRO A 189 6.10 6.25 4.73
C PRO A 189 6.63 5.40 5.89
N ASN A 190 6.31 5.75 7.14
CA ASN A 190 6.70 4.97 8.31
C ASN A 190 6.05 3.57 8.36
N HIS A 191 4.86 3.37 7.78
CA HIS A 191 4.24 2.04 7.67
C HIS A 191 5.08 1.12 6.79
N ALA A 192 5.53 1.64 5.66
CA ALA A 192 6.40 0.90 4.75
C ALA A 192 7.79 0.63 5.34
N ALA A 193 8.37 1.63 6.03
CA ALA A 193 9.64 1.46 6.73
C ALA A 193 9.55 0.35 7.79
N LEU A 194 8.46 0.35 8.57
CA LEU A 194 8.20 -0.68 9.57
C LEU A 194 8.00 -2.07 8.92
N ALA A 195 7.16 -2.15 7.88
CA ALA A 195 6.93 -3.40 7.17
C ALA A 195 8.23 -3.97 6.57
N GLY A 196 9.06 -3.12 5.96
CA GLY A 196 10.37 -3.51 5.44
C GLY A 196 11.32 -3.99 6.53
N PHE A 197 11.34 -3.35 7.69
CA PHE A 197 12.11 -3.77 8.85
C PHE A 197 11.64 -5.14 9.38
N SER A 198 10.33 -5.31 9.56
CA SER A 198 9.72 -6.58 10.00
C SER A 198 10.02 -7.74 9.05
N ALA A 199 9.94 -7.50 7.73
CA ALA A 199 10.27 -8.51 6.72
C ALA A 199 11.75 -8.93 6.79
N ALA A 200 12.68 -7.97 6.93
CA ALA A 200 14.10 -8.24 7.10
C ALA A 200 14.36 -9.05 8.40
N PHE A 201 13.68 -8.69 9.49
CA PHE A 201 13.78 -9.40 10.75
C PHE A 201 13.24 -10.83 10.65
N GLY A 202 12.10 -11.01 10.00
CA GLY A 202 11.49 -12.33 9.75
C GLY A 202 12.35 -13.26 8.90
N SER A 203 13.17 -12.71 7.98
CA SER A 203 14.12 -13.47 7.15
C SER A 203 15.44 -13.75 7.84
N GLY A 204 15.77 -13.08 8.96
CA GLY A 204 17.05 -13.17 9.63
C GLY A 204 18.23 -12.56 8.86
N ASP A 205 17.95 -11.73 7.83
CA ASP A 205 18.96 -11.04 7.06
C ASP A 205 19.47 -9.80 7.83
N VAL A 206 20.60 -9.99 8.54
CA VAL A 206 21.18 -8.94 9.39
C VAL A 206 21.59 -7.71 8.57
N ASP A 207 22.07 -7.88 7.34
CA ASP A 207 22.43 -6.74 6.48
C ASP A 207 21.19 -5.94 6.09
N ALA A 208 20.10 -6.60 5.72
CA ALA A 208 18.83 -5.97 5.42
C ALA A 208 18.21 -5.30 6.65
N ILE A 209 18.33 -5.90 7.85
CA ILE A 209 17.88 -5.29 9.11
C ILE A 209 18.65 -4.00 9.38
N MET A 210 19.98 -4.05 9.33
CA MET A 210 20.84 -2.89 9.65
C MET A 210 20.70 -1.76 8.62
N ALA A 211 20.43 -2.07 7.35
CA ALA A 211 20.14 -1.08 6.32
C ALA A 211 18.85 -0.29 6.61
N ARG A 212 17.95 -0.83 7.44
CA ARG A 212 16.68 -0.19 7.86
C ARG A 212 16.74 0.47 9.24
N MET A 213 17.93 0.55 9.83
CA MET A 213 18.15 1.23 11.10
C MET A 213 19.02 2.47 10.94
N THR A 214 18.82 3.48 11.78
CA THR A 214 19.66 4.70 11.76
C THR A 214 21.08 4.38 12.23
N GLN A 215 22.06 5.25 11.90
CA GLN A 215 23.45 5.07 12.33
C GLN A 215 23.64 5.07 13.86
N ASP A 216 22.81 5.86 14.54
CA ASP A 216 22.77 6.01 16.00
C ASP A 216 21.65 5.18 16.64
N CYS A 217 21.24 4.09 15.98
CA CYS A 217 20.13 3.25 16.44
C CYS A 217 20.36 2.69 17.85
N VAL A 218 19.26 2.46 18.54
CA VAL A 218 19.25 1.88 19.89
C VAL A 218 18.45 0.58 19.87
N PHE A 219 19.01 -0.44 20.49
CA PHE A 219 18.29 -1.66 20.81
C PHE A 219 18.41 -1.97 22.30
N GLU A 220 17.28 -2.24 22.94
CA GLU A 220 17.22 -2.76 24.29
C GLU A 220 16.67 -4.18 24.27
N SER A 221 17.52 -5.13 24.66
CA SER A 221 17.23 -6.55 24.63
C SER A 221 16.36 -6.99 25.81
N THR A 222 15.76 -8.17 25.68
CA THR A 222 14.94 -8.76 26.76
C THR A 222 15.75 -9.36 27.90
N GLY A 223 17.03 -9.57 27.74
CA GLY A 223 17.94 -10.11 28.73
C GLY A 223 19.21 -9.28 28.89
N PRO A 224 19.90 -9.38 30.04
CA PRO A 224 19.52 -10.14 31.25
C PRO A 224 18.38 -9.47 32.03
N ALA A 225 17.60 -10.30 32.74
CA ALA A 225 16.58 -9.78 33.65
C ALA A 225 17.21 -8.96 34.79
N PRO A 226 16.53 -7.90 35.33
CA PRO A 226 15.14 -7.50 35.00
C PRO A 226 15.05 -6.51 33.83
N ASP A 227 16.10 -5.80 33.45
CA ASP A 227 16.01 -4.58 32.64
C ASP A 227 16.51 -4.76 31.19
N GLY A 228 17.09 -5.95 30.88
CA GLY A 228 17.73 -6.14 29.58
C GLY A 228 19.09 -5.45 29.48
N GLN A 229 19.63 -5.42 28.27
CA GLN A 229 20.87 -4.71 27.95
C GLN A 229 20.61 -3.73 26.82
N ARG A 230 21.13 -2.51 26.96
CA ARG A 230 21.03 -1.44 25.98
C ARG A 230 22.28 -1.45 25.08
N HIS A 231 22.06 -1.45 23.76
CA HIS A 231 23.07 -1.41 22.72
C HIS A 231 22.86 -0.15 21.88
N GLU A 232 23.92 0.60 21.61
CA GLU A 232 23.84 1.87 20.90
C GLU A 232 24.77 1.90 19.67
N GLY A 233 24.23 2.37 18.56
CA GLY A 233 24.89 2.45 17.25
C GLY A 233 24.92 1.13 16.50
N GLN A 234 25.06 1.22 15.18
CA GLN A 234 24.95 0.07 14.28
C GLN A 234 25.93 -1.08 14.62
N VAL A 235 27.15 -0.78 15.07
CA VAL A 235 28.13 -1.83 15.36
C VAL A 235 27.69 -2.71 16.54
N ALA A 236 27.24 -2.08 17.63
CA ALA A 236 26.78 -2.81 18.81
C ALA A 236 25.47 -3.56 18.57
N VAL A 237 24.53 -2.94 17.87
CA VAL A 237 23.23 -3.55 17.55
C VAL A 237 23.40 -4.71 16.56
N ARG A 238 24.21 -4.56 15.52
CA ARG A 238 24.53 -5.63 14.57
C ARG A 238 25.07 -6.88 15.27
N ALA A 239 26.00 -6.71 16.17
CA ALA A 239 26.60 -7.85 16.90
C ALA A 239 25.55 -8.69 17.64
N VAL A 240 24.52 -8.05 18.18
CA VAL A 240 23.42 -8.77 18.86
C VAL A 240 22.58 -9.59 17.86
N TRP A 241 22.29 -9.02 16.68
CA TRP A 241 21.52 -9.76 15.65
C TRP A 241 22.34 -10.92 15.07
N GLU A 242 23.63 -10.73 14.81
CA GLU A 242 24.54 -11.78 14.36
C GLU A 242 24.62 -12.92 15.39
N GLU A 243 24.69 -12.60 16.68
CA GLU A 243 24.66 -13.59 17.75
C GLU A 243 23.30 -14.32 17.83
N LEU A 244 22.20 -13.59 17.77
CA LEU A 244 20.83 -14.15 17.83
C LEU A 244 20.58 -15.14 16.70
N PHE A 245 20.80 -14.70 15.46
CA PHE A 245 20.53 -15.52 14.28
C PHE A 245 21.59 -16.59 14.03
N GLY A 246 22.85 -16.34 14.43
CA GLY A 246 23.95 -17.30 14.27
C GLY A 246 23.92 -18.45 15.27
N ASN A 247 23.40 -18.23 16.48
CA ASN A 247 23.40 -19.22 17.57
C ASN A 247 22.05 -19.91 17.79
N THR A 248 21.02 -19.56 17.00
CA THR A 248 19.69 -20.14 17.14
C THR A 248 19.39 -21.02 15.93
N GLN A 249 18.95 -22.26 16.17
CA GLN A 249 18.58 -23.18 15.10
C GLN A 249 17.16 -22.85 14.60
N ASP A 250 17.01 -22.66 13.28
CA ASP A 250 15.75 -22.32 12.62
C ASP A 250 15.00 -21.14 13.25
N PRO A 251 15.67 -19.99 13.49
CA PRO A 251 15.04 -18.85 14.14
C PRO A 251 13.97 -18.25 13.24
N LYS A 252 12.76 -18.02 13.77
CA LYS A 252 11.67 -17.45 13.02
C LYS A 252 10.92 -16.41 13.85
N PHE A 253 10.91 -15.16 13.39
CA PHE A 253 10.02 -14.12 13.90
C PHE A 253 8.76 -14.05 13.05
N THR A 254 7.62 -13.94 13.73
CA THR A 254 6.31 -13.77 13.09
C THR A 254 5.58 -12.64 13.82
N ASP A 255 5.26 -11.58 13.09
CA ASP A 255 4.44 -10.50 13.62
C ASP A 255 2.99 -10.98 13.76
N GLU A 256 2.42 -10.81 14.95
CA GLU A 256 1.04 -11.21 15.25
C GLU A 256 0.08 -10.03 15.16
N ASP A 257 0.59 -8.81 15.41
CA ASP A 257 -0.19 -7.58 15.41
C ASP A 257 0.74 -6.38 15.36
N THR A 258 0.37 -5.36 14.60
CA THR A 258 1.19 -4.15 14.43
C THR A 258 0.30 -2.92 14.56
N PHE A 259 0.75 -1.97 15.36
CA PHE A 259 0.13 -0.66 15.50
C PHE A 259 1.19 0.42 15.29
N LEU A 260 0.88 1.41 14.45
CA LEU A 260 1.76 2.54 14.19
C LEU A 260 0.96 3.85 14.30
N SER A 261 1.55 4.84 14.94
CA SER A 261 1.01 6.20 15.03
C SER A 261 2.15 7.21 15.00
N GLY A 262 2.21 7.99 13.93
CA GLY A 262 3.29 8.97 13.72
C GLY A 262 4.66 8.29 13.61
N ASP A 263 5.56 8.59 14.57
CA ASP A 263 6.92 8.02 14.65
C ASP A 263 7.04 6.85 15.63
N ARG A 264 5.91 6.33 16.18
CA ARG A 264 5.90 5.27 17.19
C ARG A 264 5.15 4.06 16.71
N ALA A 265 5.74 2.87 16.94
CA ALA A 265 5.10 1.61 16.61
C ALA A 265 5.16 0.62 17.78
N LEU A 266 4.14 -0.27 17.81
CA LEU A 266 4.11 -1.46 18.63
C LEU A 266 4.00 -2.65 17.68
N VAL A 267 4.90 -3.63 17.83
CA VAL A 267 4.85 -4.90 17.08
C VAL A 267 4.77 -6.03 18.09
N ARG A 268 3.63 -6.72 18.13
CA ARG A 268 3.49 -7.93 18.90
C ARG A 268 3.95 -9.10 18.06
N TRP A 269 4.87 -9.90 18.58
CA TRP A 269 5.53 -10.94 17.83
C TRP A 269 5.59 -12.27 18.58
N ARG A 270 5.77 -13.34 17.81
CA ARG A 270 6.17 -14.67 18.27
C ARG A 270 7.51 -15.03 17.64
N PHE A 271 8.46 -15.41 18.47
CA PHE A 271 9.73 -15.99 18.07
C PHE A 271 9.73 -17.49 18.33
N THR A 272 10.12 -18.29 17.35
CA THR A 272 10.24 -19.75 17.47
C THR A 272 11.62 -20.20 17.06
N TRP A 273 12.06 -21.34 17.60
CA TRP A 273 13.34 -21.99 17.27
C TRP A 273 13.23 -23.49 17.46
N THR A 274 14.22 -24.26 16.95
CA THR A 274 14.36 -25.68 17.16
C THR A 274 15.36 -25.93 18.32
N ASN A 275 14.95 -26.69 19.33
CA ASN A 275 15.79 -27.12 20.45
C ASN A 275 16.71 -28.28 20.02
N ASP A 276 17.78 -28.59 20.80
CA ASP A 276 18.73 -29.68 20.52
C ASP A 276 18.05 -31.06 20.44
N ASP A 277 16.92 -31.25 21.09
CA ASP A 277 16.13 -32.48 21.05
C ASP A 277 15.14 -32.56 19.88
N GLY A 278 15.14 -31.52 19.00
CA GLY A 278 14.27 -31.40 17.86
C GLY A 278 12.85 -30.87 18.16
N SER A 279 12.56 -30.54 19.43
CA SER A 279 11.29 -29.88 19.78
C SER A 279 11.28 -28.39 19.43
N GLU A 280 10.10 -27.81 19.16
CA GLU A 280 9.94 -26.36 18.96
C GLU A 280 9.94 -25.62 20.29
N GLY A 281 10.81 -24.62 20.43
CA GLY A 281 10.75 -23.62 21.48
C GLY A 281 10.04 -22.38 20.99
N HIS A 282 9.41 -21.59 21.87
CA HIS A 282 8.89 -20.30 21.51
C HIS A 282 8.83 -19.32 22.69
N VAL A 283 8.84 -18.04 22.34
CA VAL A 283 8.56 -16.93 23.24
C VAL A 283 7.70 -15.90 22.49
N ARG A 284 6.89 -15.15 23.23
CA ARG A 284 6.11 -14.04 22.70
C ARG A 284 6.53 -12.75 23.35
N GLY A 285 6.47 -11.69 22.59
CA GLY A 285 6.84 -10.39 23.11
C GLY A 285 6.16 -9.25 22.37
N VAL A 286 6.55 -8.07 22.76
CA VAL A 286 6.19 -6.82 22.10
C VAL A 286 7.44 -5.97 21.97
N ASP A 287 7.61 -5.36 20.81
CA ASP A 287 8.58 -4.30 20.58
C ASP A 287 7.89 -2.96 20.58
N VAL A 288 8.51 -1.99 21.25
CA VAL A 288 8.20 -0.57 21.13
C VAL A 288 9.26 0.02 20.22
N LEU A 289 8.85 0.55 19.06
CA LEU A 289 9.77 1.11 18.08
C LEU A 289 9.58 2.61 17.94
N ARG A 290 10.65 3.27 17.54
CA ARG A 290 10.65 4.63 17.05
C ARG A 290 11.24 4.68 15.65
N LEU A 291 10.56 5.40 14.75
CA LEU A 291 11.02 5.65 13.40
C LEU A 291 11.50 7.10 13.25
N ARG A 292 12.49 7.29 12.42
CA ARG A 292 13.04 8.61 12.06
C ARG A 292 13.58 8.54 10.63
N ASP A 293 13.11 9.45 9.77
CA ASP A 293 13.55 9.54 8.37
C ASP A 293 13.43 8.21 7.60
N GLY A 294 12.30 7.48 7.80
CA GLY A 294 12.06 6.19 7.15
C GLY A 294 12.90 5.02 7.67
N LEU A 295 13.59 5.17 8.80
CA LEU A 295 14.42 4.15 9.42
C LEU A 295 14.01 3.93 10.89
N VAL A 296 14.25 2.72 11.40
CA VAL A 296 14.09 2.41 12.82
C VAL A 296 15.26 3.02 13.61
N SER A 297 14.96 3.95 14.49
CA SER A 297 15.96 4.60 15.36
C SER A 297 16.03 4.00 16.76
N GLU A 298 14.97 3.32 17.21
CA GLU A 298 14.92 2.68 18.52
C GLU A 298 14.04 1.43 18.47
N LYS A 299 14.48 0.35 19.11
CA LYS A 299 13.73 -0.88 19.31
C LYS A 299 13.91 -1.34 20.77
N LEU A 300 12.83 -1.28 21.54
CA LEU A 300 12.81 -1.74 22.92
C LEU A 300 11.95 -3.00 23.00
N SER A 301 12.54 -4.12 23.44
CA SER A 301 11.91 -5.42 23.41
C SER A 301 11.46 -5.89 24.78
N TYR A 302 10.24 -6.37 24.89
CA TYR A 302 9.65 -6.92 26.10
C TYR A 302 9.11 -8.32 25.82
N VAL A 303 9.35 -9.25 26.73
CA VAL A 303 8.83 -10.61 26.63
C VAL A 303 7.73 -10.86 27.65
N LYS A 304 6.82 -11.75 27.28
CA LYS A 304 5.84 -12.28 28.19
C LYS A 304 6.50 -13.41 28.98
N GLY A 305 6.76 -13.15 30.26
CA GLY A 305 7.32 -14.12 31.20
C GLY A 305 6.31 -15.13 31.72
#